data_40bd0b82a140584ad679bf9e54a26efe
#
_entry.id   40bd0b82a140584ad679bf9e54a26efe
#
_cell.length_a   1.000
_cell.length_b   1.000
_cell.length_c   1.000
_cell.angle_alpha   90.00
_cell.angle_beta   90.00
_cell.angle_gamma   90.00
#
_symmetry.space_group_name_H-M   'P 1'
#
loop_
_entity.id
_entity.type
_entity.pdbx_description
1 polymer ?
#
loop_
_entity_poly.entity_id
_entity_poly.type
_entity_poly.pdbx_seq_one_letter_code
_entity_poly.pdbx_strand_id
1 'polypeptide(L)'
;MPRVLVVDDDPMVGMTIEVCLQRHGFEVVVTDGGEAGIAALEASSFDAMLVDIFMPHMRGFESIRVFHERAPATPLIAMSGYAFAQTASPSPDFLRMALELGATRCLRKPFTPRTLLAAVNECLANPTMTAHSSK
;
A
#
# COMPACT_ATOMS: atom_id res chain seq x y z
N MET A 1 9.80 10.84 -12.75
CA MET A 1 8.94 9.66 -12.80
C MET A 1 8.78 9.07 -11.40
N PRO A 2 7.59 9.15 -10.82
CA PRO A 2 7.41 8.63 -9.46
C PRO A 2 7.60 7.12 -9.40
N ARG A 3 8.15 6.65 -8.29
CA ARG A 3 8.40 5.22 -8.07
C ARG A 3 7.45 4.69 -7.01
N VAL A 4 6.81 3.57 -7.32
CA VAL A 4 5.84 2.95 -6.43
C VAL A 4 6.28 1.52 -6.13
N LEU A 5 6.27 1.17 -4.85
CA LEU A 5 6.54 -0.19 -4.41
C LEU A 5 5.22 -0.92 -4.21
N VAL A 6 5.12 -2.14 -4.71
CA VAL A 6 3.95 -2.99 -4.50
C VAL A 6 4.37 -4.23 -3.74
N VAL A 7 3.70 -4.50 -2.63
CA VAL A 7 3.97 -5.67 -1.80
C VAL A 7 2.69 -6.48 -1.67
N ASP A 8 2.62 -7.60 -2.38
CA ASP A 8 1.43 -8.45 -2.40
C ASP A 8 1.84 -9.84 -2.82
N ASP A 9 1.40 -10.86 -2.08
CA ASP A 9 1.75 -12.23 -2.38
C ASP A 9 0.94 -12.85 -3.53
N ASP A 10 -0.06 -12.12 -4.03
CA ASP A 10 -0.84 -12.56 -5.17
C ASP A 10 -0.24 -11.95 -6.45
N PRO A 11 0.37 -12.79 -7.31
CA PRO A 11 1.04 -12.26 -8.51
C PRO A 11 0.08 -11.58 -9.48
N MET A 12 -1.18 -11.98 -9.48
CA MET A 12 -2.15 -11.32 -10.36
C MET A 12 -2.42 -9.88 -9.94
N VAL A 13 -2.50 -9.65 -8.63
CA VAL A 13 -2.70 -8.30 -8.12
C VAL A 13 -1.50 -7.43 -8.46
N GLY A 14 -0.30 -7.93 -8.20
CA GLY A 14 0.92 -7.19 -8.51
C GLY A 14 1.03 -6.83 -9.97
N MET A 15 0.76 -7.79 -10.85
CA MET A 15 0.82 -7.57 -12.29
C MET A 15 -0.21 -6.51 -12.73
N THR A 16 -1.42 -6.59 -12.21
CA THR A 16 -2.47 -5.66 -12.57
C THR A 16 -2.10 -4.23 -12.17
N ILE A 17 -1.57 -4.08 -10.97
CA ILE A 17 -1.14 -2.76 -10.50
C ILE A 17 0.01 -2.24 -11.37
N GLU A 18 0.98 -3.10 -11.66
CA GLU A 18 2.13 -2.72 -12.45
C GLU A 18 1.73 -2.21 -13.83
N VAL A 19 0.88 -2.96 -14.52
CA VAL A 19 0.44 -2.57 -15.86
C VAL A 19 -0.31 -1.23 -15.80
N CYS A 20 -1.21 -1.08 -14.85
CA CYS A 20 -2.00 0.13 -14.72
C CYS A 20 -1.13 1.35 -14.48
N LEU A 21 -0.23 1.25 -13.51
CA LEU A 21 0.57 2.39 -13.12
C LEU A 21 1.63 2.74 -14.16
N GLN A 22 2.22 1.73 -14.80
CA GLN A 22 3.20 1.99 -15.85
C GLN A 22 2.59 2.74 -17.02
N ARG A 23 1.34 2.45 -17.34
CA ARG A 23 0.65 3.16 -18.41
C ARG A 23 0.44 4.64 -18.10
N HIS A 24 0.54 5.00 -16.86
CA HIS A 24 0.32 6.38 -16.40
C HIS A 24 1.61 7.04 -15.95
N GLY A 25 2.75 6.50 -16.36
CA GLY A 25 4.03 7.17 -16.16
C GLY A 25 4.72 6.86 -14.86
N PHE A 26 4.30 5.81 -14.15
CA PHE A 26 4.93 5.41 -12.90
C PHE A 26 5.99 4.34 -13.14
N GLU A 27 7.04 4.40 -12.35
CA GLU A 27 7.99 3.29 -12.27
C GLU A 27 7.52 2.40 -11.12
N VAL A 28 7.37 1.10 -11.37
CA VAL A 28 6.76 0.20 -10.40
C VAL A 28 7.71 -0.95 -10.09
N VAL A 29 7.89 -1.22 -8.80
CA VAL A 29 8.64 -2.39 -8.34
C VAL A 29 7.66 -3.28 -7.62
N VAL A 30 7.46 -4.49 -8.12
CA VAL A 30 6.52 -5.45 -7.54
C VAL A 30 7.31 -6.49 -6.75
N THR A 31 6.88 -6.70 -5.51
CA THR A 31 7.46 -7.74 -4.66
C THR A 31 6.35 -8.66 -4.18
N ASP A 32 6.71 -9.90 -3.88
CA ASP A 32 5.73 -10.94 -3.59
C ASP A 32 5.56 -11.24 -2.11
N GLY A 33 6.07 -10.41 -1.26
CA GLY A 33 5.90 -10.62 0.17
C GLY A 33 6.70 -9.64 1.00
N GLY A 34 6.57 -9.78 2.31
CA GLY A 34 7.17 -8.83 3.24
C GLY A 34 8.68 -8.78 3.16
N GLU A 35 9.33 -9.93 3.04
CA GLU A 35 10.78 -9.97 3.01
C GLU A 35 11.34 -9.25 1.79
N ALA A 36 10.78 -9.57 0.61
CA ALA A 36 11.21 -8.93 -0.62
C ALA A 36 10.87 -7.44 -0.61
N GLY A 37 9.73 -7.08 -0.04
CA GLY A 37 9.33 -5.68 0.05
C GLY A 37 10.27 -4.87 0.92
N ILE A 38 10.67 -5.42 2.06
CA ILE A 38 11.62 -4.75 2.94
C ILE A 38 12.96 -4.60 2.26
N ALA A 39 13.41 -5.65 1.56
CA ALA A 39 14.67 -5.57 0.82
C ALA A 39 14.62 -4.46 -0.23
N ALA A 40 13.48 -4.28 -0.88
CA ALA A 40 13.32 -3.22 -1.85
C ALA A 40 13.43 -1.84 -1.20
N LEU A 41 12.84 -1.67 -0.01
CA LEU A 41 12.94 -0.40 0.71
C LEU A 41 14.37 -0.09 1.13
N GLU A 42 15.14 -1.12 1.43
CA GLU A 42 16.54 -0.94 1.81
C GLU A 42 17.40 -0.58 0.62
N ALA A 43 17.02 -1.03 -0.57
CA ALA A 43 17.79 -0.81 -1.78
C ALA A 43 17.48 0.51 -2.47
N SER A 44 16.28 1.04 -2.29
CA SER A 44 15.83 2.23 -3.02
C SER A 44 14.81 3.00 -2.21
N SER A 45 14.58 4.25 -2.63
CA SER A 45 13.49 5.04 -2.06
C SER A 45 12.30 5.03 -3.02
N PHE A 46 11.11 5.21 -2.45
CA PHE A 46 9.87 5.19 -3.21
C PHE A 46 9.02 6.41 -2.86
N ASP A 47 8.16 6.80 -3.79
CA ASP A 47 7.26 7.92 -3.58
C ASP A 47 5.94 7.51 -2.95
N ALA A 48 5.59 6.24 -3.08
CA ALA A 48 4.43 5.64 -2.42
C ALA A 48 4.61 4.14 -2.40
N MET A 49 3.88 3.48 -1.50
CA MET A 49 3.90 2.01 -1.48
C MET A 49 2.50 1.47 -1.25
N LEU A 50 2.19 0.36 -1.92
CA LEU A 50 0.94 -0.36 -1.75
C LEU A 50 1.27 -1.68 -1.07
N VAL A 51 0.70 -1.92 0.10
CA VAL A 51 1.04 -3.07 0.91
C VAL A 51 -0.21 -3.86 1.27
N ASP A 52 -0.23 -5.14 0.90
CA ASP A 52 -1.31 -6.04 1.27
C ASP A 52 -1.25 -6.31 2.77
N ILE A 53 -2.39 -6.25 3.43
CA ILE A 53 -2.42 -6.52 4.87
C ILE A 53 -2.51 -8.01 5.19
N PHE A 54 -2.84 -8.84 4.20
CA PHE A 54 -2.91 -10.28 4.41
C PHE A 54 -1.82 -10.98 3.62
N MET A 55 -0.67 -11.15 4.26
CA MET A 55 0.42 -11.89 3.65
C MET A 55 0.87 -13.00 4.58
N PRO A 56 1.34 -14.12 4.03
CA PRO A 56 1.92 -15.17 4.85
C PRO A 56 3.04 -14.59 5.70
N HIS A 57 3.17 -15.05 6.91
CA HIS A 57 4.22 -14.65 7.84
C HIS A 57 4.05 -13.26 8.44
N MET A 58 2.98 -12.53 8.06
CA MET A 58 2.66 -11.25 8.68
C MET A 58 1.20 -11.26 9.08
N ARG A 59 0.92 -11.15 10.34
CA ARG A 59 -0.43 -11.27 10.86
C ARG A 59 -1.14 -9.92 10.86
N GLY A 60 -2.38 -9.93 10.35
CA GLY A 60 -3.25 -8.80 10.45
C GLY A 60 -2.60 -7.52 9.98
N PHE A 61 -2.54 -6.54 10.86
CA PHE A 61 -2.02 -5.22 10.50
C PHE A 61 -0.52 -5.08 10.66
N GLU A 62 0.18 -6.16 10.94
CA GLU A 62 1.63 -6.09 11.17
C GLU A 62 2.36 -5.53 9.94
N SER A 63 1.89 -5.87 8.74
CA SER A 63 2.55 -5.38 7.53
C SER A 63 2.52 -3.86 7.46
N ILE A 64 1.40 -3.24 7.84
CA ILE A 64 1.32 -1.77 7.83
C ILE A 64 2.37 -1.19 8.77
N ARG A 65 2.43 -1.72 9.99
CA ARG A 65 3.35 -1.21 10.99
C ARG A 65 4.81 -1.36 10.54
N VAL A 66 5.15 -2.54 10.05
CA VAL A 66 6.54 -2.82 9.67
C VAL A 66 6.98 -1.93 8.52
N PHE A 67 6.15 -1.83 7.48
CA PHE A 67 6.54 -1.03 6.32
C PHE A 67 6.55 0.46 6.63
N HIS A 68 5.62 0.91 7.45
CA HIS A 68 5.62 2.30 7.86
C HIS A 68 6.86 2.64 8.68
N GLU A 69 7.26 1.76 9.58
CA GLU A 69 8.45 1.99 10.40
C GLU A 69 9.73 2.02 9.57
N ARG A 70 9.78 1.23 8.50
CA ARG A 70 10.96 1.19 7.63
C ARG A 70 11.04 2.40 6.71
N ALA A 71 9.92 3.00 6.36
CA ALA A 71 9.88 4.15 5.47
C ALA A 71 8.81 5.13 5.92
N PRO A 72 9.04 5.80 7.06
CA PRO A 72 7.97 6.62 7.67
C PRO A 72 7.57 7.83 6.84
N ALA A 73 8.43 8.29 5.94
CA ALA A 73 8.11 9.43 5.09
C ALA A 73 7.38 9.04 3.81
N THR A 74 7.28 7.73 3.53
CA THR A 74 6.66 7.26 2.30
C THR A 74 5.18 6.96 2.54
N PRO A 75 4.27 7.59 1.81
CA PRO A 75 2.85 7.28 1.96
C PRO A 75 2.58 5.80 1.70
N LEU A 76 1.78 5.20 2.57
CA LEU A 76 1.47 3.78 2.51
C LEU A 76 -0.02 3.59 2.25
N ILE A 77 -0.35 2.87 1.19
CA ILE A 77 -1.72 2.49 0.89
C ILE A 77 -1.89 1.03 1.31
N ALA A 78 -2.74 0.80 2.30
CA ALA A 78 -3.01 -0.55 2.77
C ALA A 78 -4.07 -1.19 1.88
N MET A 79 -3.81 -2.41 1.42
CA MET A 79 -4.75 -3.13 0.57
C MET A 79 -5.42 -4.23 1.38
N SER A 80 -6.76 -4.22 1.42
CA SER A 80 -7.50 -5.26 2.12
C SER A 80 -7.93 -6.34 1.15
N GLY A 81 -7.80 -7.61 1.59
CA GLY A 81 -8.13 -8.73 0.74
C GLY A 81 -9.63 -8.90 0.57
N TYR A 82 -9.98 -9.65 -0.46
CA TYR A 82 -11.37 -9.90 -0.80
C TYR A 82 -12.09 -10.67 0.31
N ALA A 83 -11.43 -11.65 0.90
CA ALA A 83 -12.05 -12.44 1.96
C ALA A 83 -12.39 -11.57 3.17
N PHE A 84 -11.52 -10.64 3.50
CA PHE A 84 -11.75 -9.73 4.61
C PHE A 84 -12.93 -8.81 4.32
N ALA A 85 -13.04 -8.35 3.09
CA ALA A 85 -14.12 -7.48 2.70
C ALA A 85 -15.48 -8.18 2.77
N GLN A 86 -15.49 -9.50 2.59
CA GLN A 86 -16.73 -10.26 2.65
C GLN A 86 -17.17 -10.59 4.06
N THR A 87 -16.23 -10.84 4.95
CA THR A 87 -16.57 -11.33 6.29
C THR A 87 -16.95 -10.23 7.25
N ALA A 88 -16.49 -9.04 6.97
CA ALA A 88 -16.81 -7.92 7.84
C ALA A 88 -17.41 -6.86 6.98
N SER A 89 -18.60 -6.41 7.30
CA SER A 89 -18.94 -5.11 6.83
C SER A 89 -17.73 -4.25 7.20
N PRO A 90 -17.21 -3.45 6.28
CA PRO A 90 -16.01 -2.66 6.57
C PRO A 90 -16.33 -1.77 7.75
N SER A 91 -15.94 -2.25 8.91
CA SER A 91 -16.21 -1.48 10.10
C SER A 91 -15.35 -0.23 10.04
N PRO A 92 -15.87 0.88 10.51
CA PRO A 92 -15.04 2.07 10.67
C PRO A 92 -13.78 1.78 11.47
N ASP A 93 -13.84 0.75 12.33
CA ASP A 93 -12.70 0.38 13.16
C ASP A 93 -11.54 -0.17 12.36
N PHE A 94 -11.82 -0.90 11.28
CA PHE A 94 -10.76 -1.43 10.43
C PHE A 94 -9.96 -0.29 9.79
N LEU A 95 -10.67 0.66 9.19
CA LEU A 95 -10.03 1.80 8.56
C LEU A 95 -9.23 2.61 9.57
N ARG A 96 -9.83 2.86 10.74
CA ARG A 96 -9.17 3.63 11.77
C ARG A 96 -7.90 2.95 12.24
N MET A 97 -7.95 1.63 12.46
CA MET A 97 -6.76 0.90 12.88
C MET A 97 -5.64 0.99 11.85
N ALA A 98 -5.98 0.84 10.58
CA ALA A 98 -4.97 0.93 9.54
C ALA A 98 -4.32 2.31 9.53
N LEU A 99 -5.13 3.35 9.65
CA LEU A 99 -4.60 4.72 9.66
C LEU A 99 -3.75 4.99 10.88
N GLU A 100 -4.15 4.47 12.04
CA GLU A 100 -3.37 4.65 13.26
C GLU A 100 -2.01 3.98 13.19
N LEU A 101 -1.92 2.88 12.45
CA LEU A 101 -0.67 2.15 12.32
C LEU A 101 0.26 2.74 11.25
N GLY A 102 -0.20 3.74 10.52
CA GLY A 102 0.65 4.44 9.59
C GLY A 102 0.19 4.44 8.15
N ALA A 103 -0.94 3.79 7.83
CA ALA A 103 -1.44 3.84 6.48
C ALA A 103 -2.00 5.23 6.18
N THR A 104 -1.66 5.75 5.01
CA THR A 104 -2.21 7.02 4.55
C THR A 104 -3.62 6.80 4.01
N ARG A 105 -3.85 5.66 3.37
CA ARG A 105 -5.12 5.31 2.77
C ARG A 105 -5.30 3.81 2.78
N CYS A 106 -6.55 3.38 2.58
CA CYS A 106 -6.87 1.96 2.40
C CYS A 106 -7.53 1.76 1.06
N LEU A 107 -7.20 0.64 0.41
CA LEU A 107 -7.73 0.29 -0.89
C LEU A 107 -8.28 -1.12 -0.80
N ARG A 108 -9.57 -1.29 -1.08
CA ARG A 108 -10.22 -2.60 -0.99
C ARG A 108 -10.14 -3.35 -2.31
N LYS A 109 -9.75 -4.60 -2.24
CA LYS A 109 -9.76 -5.46 -3.41
C LYS A 109 -11.15 -6.07 -3.59
N PRO A 110 -11.65 -6.22 -4.79
CA PRO A 110 -11.05 -5.79 -6.05
C PRO A 110 -11.26 -4.30 -6.24
N PHE A 111 -10.28 -3.65 -6.83
CA PHE A 111 -10.38 -2.21 -7.12
C PHE A 111 -10.28 -2.00 -8.62
N THR A 112 -10.78 -0.86 -9.07
CA THR A 112 -10.70 -0.48 -10.48
C THR A 112 -9.43 0.31 -10.72
N PRO A 113 -8.99 0.40 -11.99
CA PRO A 113 -7.86 1.28 -12.32
C PRO A 113 -8.07 2.71 -11.86
N ARG A 114 -9.29 3.20 -11.96
CA ARG A 114 -9.60 4.57 -11.53
C ARG A 114 -9.38 4.75 -10.04
N THR A 115 -9.87 3.80 -9.24
CA THR A 115 -9.72 3.86 -7.79
C THR A 115 -8.25 3.77 -7.39
N LEU A 116 -7.52 2.87 -8.05
CA LEU A 116 -6.09 2.71 -7.80
C LEU A 116 -5.33 4.00 -8.10
N LEU A 117 -5.56 4.56 -9.28
CA LEU A 117 -4.88 5.79 -9.69
C LEU A 117 -5.21 6.95 -8.77
N ALA A 118 -6.47 7.06 -8.36
CA ALA A 118 -6.88 8.13 -7.47
C ALA A 118 -6.13 8.04 -6.14
N ALA A 119 -6.04 6.82 -5.58
CA ALA A 119 -5.36 6.63 -4.31
C ALA A 119 -3.88 7.00 -4.40
N VAL A 120 -3.21 6.55 -5.46
CA VAL A 120 -1.79 6.83 -5.64
C VAL A 120 -1.56 8.33 -5.87
N ASN A 121 -2.36 8.93 -6.75
CA ASN A 121 -2.20 10.34 -7.06
C ASN A 121 -2.46 11.23 -5.85
N GLU A 122 -3.43 10.87 -5.02
CA GLU A 122 -3.70 11.64 -3.82
C GLU A 122 -2.53 11.59 -2.85
N CYS A 123 -1.88 10.44 -2.74
CA CYS A 123 -0.70 10.32 -1.90
C CYS A 123 0.44 11.18 -2.41
N LEU A 124 0.62 11.24 -3.73
CA LEU A 124 1.70 12.01 -4.33
C LEU A 124 1.43 13.50 -4.29
N ALA A 125 0.17 13.88 -4.38
CA ALA A 125 -0.20 15.31 -4.36
C ALA A 125 0.02 15.93 -3.00
N ASN A 126 -0.08 15.13 -1.93
CA ASN A 126 0.01 15.64 -0.57
C ASN A 126 0.97 14.81 0.29
N PRO A 127 2.22 14.64 -0.16
CA PRO A 127 3.15 13.80 0.61
C PRO A 127 3.47 14.36 1.98
N THR A 128 3.44 15.69 2.12
CA THR A 128 3.73 16.33 3.40
C THR A 128 2.61 16.21 4.40
N MET A 129 1.40 15.89 3.95
CA MET A 129 0.30 15.71 4.87
C MET A 129 0.52 14.53 5.81
N THR A 130 1.18 13.49 5.33
CA THR A 130 1.51 12.36 6.17
C THR A 130 2.42 12.78 7.31
N ALA A 131 3.40 13.62 7.03
CA ALA A 131 4.29 14.13 8.05
C ALA A 131 3.59 15.13 8.96
N HIS A 132 2.70 15.93 8.39
CA HIS A 132 1.97 16.92 9.17
C HIS A 132 0.96 16.33 10.11
N SER A 133 0.42 15.18 9.76
CA SER A 133 -0.56 14.55 10.62
C SER A 133 0.01 14.19 11.98
N SER A 134 1.32 14.22 12.12
CA SER A 134 1.99 13.94 13.37
C SER A 134 2.03 15.16 14.29
N LYS A 135 1.61 16.27 13.83
CA LYS A 135 1.59 17.44 14.69
C LYS A 135 0.43 17.35 15.69
#